data_f8537b2640620580f9e3955f47c8237c
#
_entry.id   f8537b2640620580f9e3955f47c8237c
#
_cell.length_a   1.000
_cell.length_b   1.000
_cell.length_c   1.000
_cell.angle_alpha   90.00
_cell.angle_beta   90.00
_cell.angle_gamma   90.00
#
_symmetry.space_group_name_H-M   'P 1'
#
loop_
_entity.id
_entity.type
_entity.pdbx_description
1 polymer ?
#
loop_
_entity_poly.entity_id
_entity_poly.type
_entity_poly.pdbx_seq_one_letter_code
_entity_poly.pdbx_strand_id
1 'polypeptide(L)'
;MNIIVRNNKDLYYICSWVDKNDKSKDSKGKNFPVPLEGKKWLYYEEFSKKLKFIENLLKKEERFLKFENKKKCLLCDESYSTGTYKLTKYIWEDNLTHYIEKHFIKPPEEFIDFIFFSKYNATLKLESNIIEDKGNKFIKINRNQLLILDALLEHGGYSKKYADLKGKNIFRYSEHSGLFDVNSNKLQKIVVLGNTTRVDKGDNEIFMPNNVNDMYEYEYMFHTHPPTPKPGGRAEVGIMYELPSIGDLLHFIEHFNDGKISGSVVITSEGLYNIRSKNLNPEKIIIDEDGLFFSYNNMSRKIQESALKKYGDKFNNETFFKKIAQDVSLINKINDVTEKYKITIDYIPRTFDSKENWIIDTVYLPIYR
;
A
#
# COMPACT_ATOMS: atom_id res chain seq x y z
N MET A 1 3.51 17.61 6.97
CA MET A 1 3.49 17.69 8.45
C MET A 1 2.06 17.53 8.90
N ASN A 2 1.73 16.37 9.46
CA ASN A 2 0.35 16.01 9.84
C ASN A 2 0.10 16.51 11.24
N ILE A 3 -0.86 17.41 11.44
CA ILE A 3 -1.03 18.06 12.73
C ILE A 3 -2.42 17.77 13.28
N ILE A 4 -2.42 17.15 14.45
CA ILE A 4 -3.57 17.03 15.33
C ILE A 4 -3.45 18.15 16.35
N VAL A 5 -4.38 19.08 16.35
CA VAL A 5 -4.46 20.12 17.38
C VAL A 5 -5.36 19.63 18.50
N ARG A 6 -4.83 19.46 19.70
CA ARG A 6 -5.61 19.17 20.90
C ARG A 6 -6.17 20.48 21.49
N ASN A 7 -7.44 20.44 21.83
CA ASN A 7 -8.01 21.45 22.71
C ASN A 7 -8.21 20.89 24.13
N ASN A 8 -8.66 21.73 25.08
CA ASN A 8 -8.82 21.37 26.49
C ASN A 8 -9.86 20.26 26.79
N LYS A 9 -10.52 19.68 25.76
CA LYS A 9 -11.55 18.64 25.89
C LYS A 9 -11.16 17.33 25.23
N ASP A 10 -9.87 17.04 25.05
CA ASP A 10 -9.37 15.86 24.32
C ASP A 10 -9.96 15.68 22.90
N LEU A 11 -10.35 16.78 22.27
CA LEU A 11 -10.78 16.80 20.89
C LEU A 11 -9.59 17.02 19.96
N TYR A 12 -9.59 16.33 18.83
CA TYR A 12 -8.54 16.39 17.82
C TYR A 12 -9.09 17.06 16.56
N TYR A 13 -8.58 18.24 16.25
CA TYR A 13 -8.89 18.94 15.01
C TYR A 13 -7.96 18.46 13.92
N ILE A 14 -8.53 17.80 12.93
CA ILE A 14 -7.78 17.21 11.81
C ILE A 14 -7.64 18.25 10.70
N CYS A 15 -6.39 18.47 10.29
CA CYS A 15 -6.09 19.38 9.18
C CYS A 15 -6.72 20.78 9.35
N SER A 16 -6.70 21.29 10.59
CA SER A 16 -7.09 22.67 10.88
C SER A 16 -5.93 23.58 10.54
N TRP A 17 -6.02 24.28 9.43
CA TRP A 17 -4.97 25.13 8.90
C TRP A 17 -5.35 26.61 8.99
N VAL A 18 -4.31 27.44 8.93
CA VAL A 18 -4.43 28.90 8.85
C VAL A 18 -3.63 29.44 7.67
N ASP A 19 -3.96 30.65 7.23
CA ASP A 19 -3.20 31.36 6.23
C ASP A 19 -1.74 31.60 6.71
N LYS A 20 -0.81 31.72 5.74
CA LYS A 20 0.61 31.97 6.03
C LYS A 20 0.85 33.23 6.87
N ASN A 21 -0.03 34.22 6.74
CA ASN A 21 0.06 35.50 7.45
C ASN A 21 -0.63 35.47 8.82
N ASP A 22 -1.38 34.41 9.11
CA ASP A 22 -2.06 34.27 10.40
C ASP A 22 -1.07 33.82 11.47
N LYS A 23 -0.89 34.66 12.48
CA LYS A 23 -0.02 34.42 13.64
C LYS A 23 -0.77 33.87 14.86
N SER A 24 -2.00 33.40 14.65
CA SER A 24 -2.79 32.82 15.73
C SER A 24 -2.10 31.59 16.33
N LYS A 25 -2.29 31.39 17.62
CA LYS A 25 -1.67 30.30 18.37
C LYS A 25 -2.74 29.44 19.03
N ASP A 26 -2.44 28.18 19.19
CA ASP A 26 -3.27 27.26 19.96
C ASP A 26 -3.22 27.59 21.46
N SER A 27 -4.03 26.91 22.26
CA SER A 27 -4.10 27.08 23.73
C SER A 27 -2.77 26.82 24.46
N LYS A 28 -1.76 26.27 23.76
CA LYS A 28 -0.40 26.04 24.28
C LYS A 28 0.63 27.03 23.71
N GLY A 29 0.18 28.06 23.01
CA GLY A 29 1.05 29.08 22.41
C GLY A 29 1.78 28.63 21.15
N LYS A 30 1.43 27.49 20.56
CA LYS A 30 2.01 26.97 19.32
C LYS A 30 1.26 27.52 18.12
N ASN A 31 1.98 27.96 17.10
CA ASN A 31 1.37 28.43 15.85
C ASN A 31 0.55 27.31 15.17
N PHE A 32 -0.61 27.66 14.63
CA PHE A 32 -1.35 26.76 13.77
C PHE A 32 -0.55 26.47 12.49
N PRO A 33 -0.70 25.26 11.92
CA PRO A 33 0.02 24.89 10.73
C PRO A 33 -0.56 25.56 9.47
N VAL A 34 0.32 25.75 8.50
CA VAL A 34 -0.03 26.14 7.14
C VAL A 34 -0.10 24.88 6.28
N PRO A 35 -1.10 24.69 5.41
CA PRO A 35 -1.14 23.54 4.53
C PRO A 35 -0.03 23.62 3.50
N LEU A 36 0.56 22.46 3.18
CA LEU A 36 1.55 22.30 2.14
C LEU A 36 1.09 21.21 1.20
N GLU A 37 1.23 21.44 -0.11
CA GLU A 37 0.97 20.40 -1.10
C GLU A 37 1.75 19.14 -0.79
N GLY A 38 1.06 18.01 -0.83
CA GLY A 38 1.62 16.69 -0.62
C GLY A 38 2.01 15.99 -1.94
N LYS A 39 2.40 14.73 -1.81
CA LYS A 39 2.54 13.80 -2.93
C LYS A 39 1.43 12.76 -2.83
N LYS A 40 1.03 12.20 -3.98
CA LYS A 40 0.09 11.06 -3.98
C LYS A 40 0.58 10.00 -3.00
N TRP A 41 -0.30 9.58 -2.12
CA TRP A 41 -0.03 8.56 -1.13
C TRP A 41 -0.97 7.37 -1.36
N LEU A 42 -0.56 6.22 -0.89
CA LEU A 42 -1.27 4.98 -1.14
C LEU A 42 -2.67 5.01 -0.53
N TYR A 43 -3.66 4.54 -1.28
CA TYR A 43 -5.09 4.49 -0.89
C TYR A 43 -5.74 5.84 -0.59
N TYR A 44 -5.19 6.96 -1.11
CA TYR A 44 -5.82 8.26 -0.91
C TYR A 44 -7.23 8.35 -1.52
N GLU A 45 -7.46 7.66 -2.63
CA GLU A 45 -8.77 7.62 -3.29
C GLU A 45 -9.79 6.81 -2.47
N GLU A 46 -9.38 5.64 -1.99
CA GLU A 46 -10.21 4.78 -1.13
C GLU A 46 -10.52 5.47 0.19
N PHE A 47 -9.52 6.10 0.79
CA PHE A 47 -9.70 6.90 2.00
C PHE A 47 -10.70 8.04 1.76
N SER A 48 -10.56 8.78 0.66
CA SER A 48 -11.45 9.88 0.30
C SER A 48 -12.88 9.39 0.09
N LYS A 49 -13.07 8.27 -0.61
CA LYS A 49 -14.40 7.64 -0.79
C LYS A 49 -15.02 7.27 0.56
N LYS A 50 -14.25 6.62 1.44
CA LYS A 50 -14.71 6.24 2.77
C LYS A 50 -15.05 7.45 3.64
N LEU A 51 -14.21 8.49 3.59
CA LEU A 51 -14.45 9.73 4.33
C LEU A 51 -15.73 10.42 3.85
N LYS A 52 -15.94 10.58 2.52
CA LYS A 52 -17.18 11.13 1.95
C LYS A 52 -18.41 10.33 2.36
N PHE A 53 -18.30 9.02 2.40
CA PHE A 53 -19.39 8.17 2.87
C PHE A 53 -19.75 8.48 4.32
N ILE A 54 -18.76 8.51 5.23
CA ILE A 54 -18.98 8.87 6.65
C ILE A 54 -19.54 10.29 6.78
N GLU A 55 -19.04 11.26 6.03
CA GLU A 55 -19.53 12.63 6.01
C GLU A 55 -21.02 12.71 5.62
N ASN A 56 -21.43 11.95 4.60
CA ASN A 56 -22.83 11.89 4.21
C ASN A 56 -23.75 11.33 5.31
N LEU A 57 -23.24 10.33 6.07
CA LEU A 57 -23.96 9.79 7.21
C LEU A 57 -24.08 10.80 8.34
N LEU A 58 -22.96 11.48 8.66
CA LEU A 58 -22.96 12.52 9.70
C LEU A 58 -23.86 13.71 9.37
N LYS A 59 -24.01 14.05 8.08
CA LYS A 59 -25.00 15.05 7.61
C LYS A 59 -26.43 14.60 7.89
N LYS A 60 -26.77 13.35 7.60
CA LYS A 60 -28.10 12.78 7.85
C LYS A 60 -28.43 12.72 9.36
N GLU A 61 -27.42 12.54 10.19
CA GLU A 61 -27.55 12.49 11.65
C GLU A 61 -27.47 13.90 12.31
N GLU A 62 -27.52 14.98 11.52
CA GLU A 62 -27.40 16.36 12.01
C GLU A 62 -26.11 16.65 12.78
N ARG A 63 -25.05 15.89 12.54
CA ARG A 63 -23.73 16.01 13.17
C ARG A 63 -22.76 16.87 12.37
N PHE A 64 -23.31 17.81 11.61
CA PHE A 64 -22.58 18.80 10.83
C PHE A 64 -22.84 20.19 11.39
N LEU A 65 -21.77 20.87 11.82
CA LEU A 65 -21.82 22.22 12.37
C LEU A 65 -21.44 23.22 11.27
N LYS A 66 -22.41 24.01 10.81
CA LYS A 66 -22.19 25.05 9.79
C LYS A 66 -21.39 26.22 10.33
N PHE A 67 -20.55 26.79 9.48
CA PHE A 67 -19.90 28.07 9.72
C PHE A 67 -20.82 29.23 9.37
N GLU A 68 -20.64 30.38 10.03
CA GLU A 68 -21.28 31.63 9.62
C GLU A 68 -20.76 32.11 8.27
N ASN A 69 -19.44 32.00 8.05
CA ASN A 69 -18.76 32.37 6.83
C ASN A 69 -18.02 31.17 6.22
N LYS A 70 -18.12 31.04 4.88
CA LYS A 70 -17.38 30.01 4.16
C LYS A 70 -15.89 30.31 4.22
N LYS A 71 -15.08 29.26 4.39
CA LYS A 71 -13.62 29.34 4.34
C LYS A 71 -13.09 28.80 3.02
N LYS A 72 -12.29 29.57 2.31
CA LYS A 72 -11.61 29.13 1.09
C LYS A 72 -10.55 28.06 1.37
N CYS A 73 -10.30 27.21 0.37
CA CYS A 73 -9.09 26.42 0.34
C CYS A 73 -7.86 27.33 0.35
N LEU A 74 -6.89 27.04 1.22
CA LEU A 74 -5.69 27.86 1.38
C LEU A 74 -4.60 27.57 0.33
N LEU A 75 -4.82 26.60 -0.57
CA LEU A 75 -3.90 26.22 -1.63
C LEU A 75 -4.43 26.53 -3.03
N CYS A 76 -5.75 26.64 -3.18
CA CYS A 76 -6.39 27.02 -4.44
C CYS A 76 -7.76 27.67 -4.17
N ASP A 77 -8.36 28.26 -5.22
CA ASP A 77 -9.66 28.95 -5.12
C ASP A 77 -10.87 28.07 -5.48
N GLU A 78 -10.67 26.76 -5.70
CA GLU A 78 -11.68 25.87 -6.26
C GLU A 78 -12.66 25.28 -5.23
N SER A 79 -12.38 25.40 -3.92
CA SER A 79 -13.21 24.79 -2.88
C SER A 79 -13.39 25.66 -1.65
N TYR A 80 -14.54 25.50 -1.00
CA TYR A 80 -14.89 26.20 0.23
C TYR A 80 -15.33 25.20 1.29
N SER A 81 -14.86 25.40 2.53
CA SER A 81 -15.44 24.77 3.71
C SER A 81 -16.66 25.55 4.19
N THR A 82 -17.73 24.84 4.46
CA THR A 82 -19.00 25.39 4.95
C THR A 82 -19.30 24.99 6.39
N GLY A 83 -18.50 24.11 6.97
CA GLY A 83 -18.68 23.65 8.34
C GLY A 83 -17.73 22.50 8.71
N THR A 84 -18.02 21.91 9.85
CA THR A 84 -17.21 20.81 10.40
C THR A 84 -18.07 19.61 10.75
N TYR A 85 -17.47 18.44 10.57
CA TYR A 85 -17.97 17.16 11.09
C TYR A 85 -17.33 16.86 12.44
N LYS A 86 -18.08 16.16 13.29
CA LYS A 86 -17.56 15.60 14.54
C LYS A 86 -17.93 14.13 14.67
N LEU A 87 -16.92 13.29 14.82
CA LEU A 87 -17.09 11.87 15.11
C LEU A 87 -16.15 11.45 16.23
N THR A 88 -16.73 10.97 17.33
CA THR A 88 -16.00 10.67 18.58
C THR A 88 -15.11 11.84 19.04
N LYS A 89 -13.80 11.67 19.04
CA LYS A 89 -12.81 12.69 19.42
C LYS A 89 -12.29 13.53 18.25
N TYR A 90 -12.66 13.22 17.00
CA TYR A 90 -12.15 13.89 15.81
C TYR A 90 -13.13 14.94 15.27
N ILE A 91 -12.57 16.06 14.86
CA ILE A 91 -13.29 17.15 14.18
C ILE A 91 -12.51 17.51 12.92
N TRP A 92 -13.20 17.65 11.78
CA TRP A 92 -12.59 18.08 10.53
C TRP A 92 -13.55 18.91 9.69
N GLU A 93 -13.00 19.74 8.80
CA GLU A 93 -13.77 20.58 7.89
C GLU A 93 -14.29 19.77 6.68
N ASP A 94 -15.45 20.15 6.13
CA ASP A 94 -16.11 19.44 5.02
C ASP A 94 -15.36 19.53 3.67
N ASN A 95 -14.34 20.37 3.56
CA ASN A 95 -13.44 20.42 2.40
C ASN A 95 -12.15 19.59 2.58
N LEU A 96 -12.03 18.78 3.62
CA LEU A 96 -10.86 17.93 3.84
C LEU A 96 -10.64 16.96 2.66
N THR A 97 -11.71 16.41 2.09
CA THR A 97 -11.61 15.55 0.90
C THR A 97 -11.03 16.27 -0.30
N HIS A 98 -11.32 17.56 -0.49
CA HIS A 98 -10.69 18.37 -1.54
C HIS A 98 -9.18 18.49 -1.33
N TYR A 99 -8.72 18.74 -0.12
CA TYR A 99 -7.29 18.78 0.19
C TYR A 99 -6.59 17.43 -0.06
N ILE A 100 -7.27 16.34 0.19
CA ILE A 100 -6.74 15.00 -0.07
C ILE A 100 -6.67 14.70 -1.57
N GLU A 101 -7.74 14.96 -2.31
CA GLU A 101 -7.86 14.60 -3.74
C GLU A 101 -7.07 15.53 -4.67
N LYS A 102 -7.06 16.82 -4.35
CA LYS A 102 -6.47 17.84 -5.23
C LYS A 102 -5.03 18.18 -4.83
N HIS A 103 -4.76 18.27 -3.54
CA HIS A 103 -3.46 18.68 -3.00
C HIS A 103 -2.67 17.53 -2.36
N PHE A 104 -3.19 16.30 -2.43
CA PHE A 104 -2.56 15.08 -1.92
C PHE A 104 -2.11 15.18 -0.45
N ILE A 105 -2.78 16.03 0.33
CA ILE A 105 -2.46 16.15 1.74
C ILE A 105 -2.84 14.86 2.45
N LYS A 106 -1.87 14.25 3.12
CA LYS A 106 -2.07 13.03 3.92
C LYS A 106 -2.48 13.43 5.34
N PRO A 107 -3.67 13.04 5.80
CA PRO A 107 -4.05 13.22 7.20
C PRO A 107 -3.13 12.44 8.16
N PRO A 108 -3.18 12.72 9.48
CA PRO A 108 -2.46 11.93 10.46
C PRO A 108 -2.83 10.44 10.38
N GLU A 109 -1.86 9.55 10.56
CA GLU A 109 -2.07 8.09 10.50
C GLU A 109 -3.18 7.63 11.44
N GLU A 110 -3.22 8.15 12.67
CA GLU A 110 -4.28 7.84 13.64
C GLU A 110 -5.69 8.16 13.12
N PHE A 111 -5.83 9.20 12.31
CA PHE A 111 -7.12 9.55 11.70
C PHE A 111 -7.42 8.68 10.49
N ILE A 112 -6.41 8.35 9.69
CA ILE A 112 -6.54 7.40 8.57
C ILE A 112 -7.02 6.06 9.11
N ASP A 113 -6.36 5.54 10.14
CA ASP A 113 -6.76 4.30 10.82
C ASP A 113 -8.21 4.39 11.34
N PHE A 114 -8.53 5.50 12.02
CA PHE A 114 -9.85 5.71 12.56
C PHE A 114 -10.93 5.66 11.48
N ILE A 115 -10.72 6.28 10.31
CA ILE A 115 -11.68 6.27 9.21
C ILE A 115 -11.77 4.87 8.57
N PHE A 116 -10.65 4.20 8.29
CA PHE A 116 -10.66 2.88 7.68
C PHE A 116 -11.25 1.80 8.59
N PHE A 117 -10.97 1.84 9.88
CA PHE A 117 -11.45 0.84 10.84
C PHE A 117 -12.72 1.26 11.58
N SER A 118 -13.32 2.39 11.21
CA SER A 118 -14.57 2.86 11.81
C SER A 118 -15.69 1.85 11.57
N LYS A 119 -16.29 1.37 12.68
CA LYS A 119 -17.51 0.54 12.65
C LYS A 119 -18.79 1.37 12.38
N TYR A 120 -18.63 2.63 11.98
CA TYR A 120 -19.76 3.55 11.80
C TYR A 120 -20.79 3.05 10.78
N ASN A 121 -20.37 2.15 9.88
CA ASN A 121 -21.26 1.49 8.91
C ASN A 121 -22.21 0.46 9.55
N ALA A 122 -21.93 0.00 10.75
CA ALA A 122 -22.73 -1.08 11.39
C ALA A 122 -24.06 -0.61 11.98
N THR A 123 -24.18 0.68 12.28
CA THR A 123 -25.38 1.25 12.92
C THR A 123 -26.50 1.56 11.92
N LEU A 124 -26.23 1.54 10.63
CA LEU A 124 -27.20 1.88 9.58
C LEU A 124 -27.92 0.68 8.95
N LYS A 125 -27.75 -0.52 9.50
CA LYS A 125 -28.47 -1.75 9.04
C LYS A 125 -29.99 -1.73 9.27
N LEU A 126 -30.56 -0.65 9.78
CA LEU A 126 -31.97 -0.61 10.18
C LEU A 126 -32.91 0.10 9.21
N GLU A 127 -32.44 0.71 8.12
CA GLU A 127 -33.33 1.27 7.10
C GLU A 127 -32.97 0.80 5.71
N SER A 128 -33.91 0.05 5.15
CA SER A 128 -34.02 -0.54 3.84
C SER A 128 -33.42 0.27 2.67
N ASN A 129 -32.79 -0.42 1.72
CA ASN A 129 -32.32 0.04 0.41
C ASN A 129 -31.00 0.80 0.37
N ILE A 130 -30.08 0.51 1.26
CA ILE A 130 -28.68 0.84 1.06
C ILE A 130 -28.07 -0.33 0.29
N ILE A 131 -27.62 -0.07 -0.93
CA ILE A 131 -26.57 -0.87 -1.54
C ILE A 131 -25.53 -1.09 -0.44
N GLU A 132 -25.37 -2.33 0.01
CA GLU A 132 -24.34 -2.67 0.95
C GLU A 132 -23.02 -2.26 0.29
N ASP A 133 -22.59 -1.05 0.56
CA ASP A 133 -21.21 -0.71 0.44
C ASP A 133 -20.55 -1.55 1.54
N LYS A 134 -20.12 -2.76 1.17
CA LYS A 134 -19.28 -3.62 1.98
C LYS A 134 -18.03 -2.80 2.20
N GLY A 135 -18.08 -1.96 3.24
CA GLY A 135 -17.07 -0.96 3.49
C GLY A 135 -15.72 -1.63 3.45
N ASN A 136 -14.84 -1.11 2.57
CA ASN A 136 -13.49 -1.61 2.39
C ASN A 136 -12.87 -1.92 3.74
N LYS A 137 -12.69 -3.20 4.03
CA LYS A 137 -11.93 -3.61 5.20
C LYS A 137 -10.47 -3.59 4.82
N PHE A 138 -9.62 -3.10 5.70
CA PHE A 138 -8.18 -3.09 5.49
C PHE A 138 -7.49 -3.74 6.67
N ILE A 139 -6.43 -4.48 6.36
CA ILE A 139 -5.44 -4.89 7.35
C ILE A 139 -4.39 -3.80 7.42
N LYS A 140 -4.12 -3.31 8.62
CA LYS A 140 -2.95 -2.50 8.88
C LYS A 140 -1.77 -3.39 9.27
N ILE A 141 -0.70 -3.34 8.50
CA ILE A 141 0.58 -3.92 8.85
C ILE A 141 1.52 -2.77 9.21
N ASN A 142 1.89 -2.68 10.46
CA ASN A 142 2.76 -1.61 10.93
C ASN A 142 4.23 -1.92 10.68
N ARG A 143 5.08 -0.90 10.79
CA ARG A 143 6.52 -0.99 10.56
C ARG A 143 7.20 -2.16 11.29
N ASN A 144 6.87 -2.40 12.55
CA ASN A 144 7.51 -3.47 13.32
C ASN A 144 7.20 -4.86 12.78
N GLN A 145 6.00 -5.04 12.23
CA GLN A 145 5.60 -6.29 11.57
C GLN A 145 6.31 -6.43 10.21
N LEU A 146 6.45 -5.33 9.46
CA LEU A 146 7.15 -5.31 8.18
C LEU A 146 8.66 -5.59 8.33
N LEU A 147 9.28 -5.25 9.46
CA LEU A 147 10.68 -5.61 9.75
C LEU A 147 10.93 -7.12 9.75
N ILE A 148 9.91 -7.93 10.05
CA ILE A 148 10.00 -9.40 9.95
C ILE A 148 10.20 -9.80 8.48
N LEU A 149 9.45 -9.18 7.58
CA LEU A 149 9.55 -9.44 6.15
C LEU A 149 10.88 -8.95 5.58
N ASP A 150 11.38 -7.82 6.06
CA ASP A 150 12.72 -7.32 5.71
C ASP A 150 13.83 -8.25 6.16
N ALA A 151 13.72 -8.81 7.37
CA ALA A 151 14.67 -9.81 7.85
C ALA A 151 14.65 -11.09 7.00
N LEU A 152 13.48 -11.53 6.54
CA LEU A 152 13.35 -12.66 5.60
C LEU A 152 13.97 -12.34 4.24
N LEU A 153 13.73 -11.12 3.73
CA LEU A 153 14.30 -10.65 2.48
C LEU A 153 15.85 -10.67 2.54
N GLU A 154 16.44 -10.12 3.59
CA GLU A 154 17.89 -10.09 3.80
C GLU A 154 18.48 -11.50 3.98
N HIS A 155 17.79 -12.37 4.73
CA HIS A 155 18.22 -13.76 4.94
C HIS A 155 18.29 -14.53 3.61
N GLY A 156 17.36 -14.28 2.68
CA GLY A 156 17.33 -14.90 1.36
C GLY A 156 18.37 -14.37 0.38
N GLY A 157 19.02 -13.25 0.70
CA GLY A 157 19.87 -12.51 -0.23
C GLY A 157 21.06 -13.28 -0.82
N TYR A 158 21.65 -12.69 -1.84
CA TYR A 158 22.77 -13.22 -2.62
C TYR A 158 24.11 -13.40 -1.86
N SER A 159 24.13 -13.23 -0.56
CA SER A 159 25.35 -13.31 0.25
C SER A 159 25.94 -14.72 0.37
N LYS A 160 25.18 -15.75 0.06
CA LYS A 160 25.62 -17.14 0.17
C LYS A 160 26.33 -17.58 -1.11
N LYS A 161 27.62 -17.82 -1.02
CA LYS A 161 28.41 -18.43 -2.09
C LYS A 161 28.36 -19.95 -1.97
N TYR A 162 28.14 -20.60 -3.09
CA TYR A 162 28.25 -22.04 -3.20
C TYR A 162 29.26 -22.37 -4.32
N ALA A 163 30.01 -23.44 -4.15
CA ALA A 163 30.80 -23.99 -5.25
C ALA A 163 29.88 -24.86 -6.11
N ASP A 164 29.84 -24.63 -7.42
CA ASP A 164 29.22 -25.55 -8.35
C ASP A 164 30.07 -26.82 -8.51
N LEU A 165 29.56 -27.81 -9.25
CA LEU A 165 30.28 -29.06 -9.55
C LEU A 165 31.61 -28.86 -10.31
N LYS A 166 31.82 -27.66 -10.87
CA LYS A 166 33.04 -27.26 -11.59
C LYS A 166 33.96 -26.36 -10.72
N GLY A 167 33.69 -26.21 -9.42
CA GLY A 167 34.47 -25.39 -8.52
C GLY A 167 34.30 -23.86 -8.69
N LYS A 168 33.35 -23.41 -9.53
CA LYS A 168 33.04 -21.98 -9.67
C LYS A 168 32.16 -21.52 -8.52
N ASN A 169 32.54 -20.42 -7.89
CA ASN A 169 31.65 -19.76 -6.93
C ASN A 169 30.42 -19.20 -7.65
N ILE A 170 29.26 -19.73 -7.31
CA ILE A 170 27.98 -19.20 -7.73
C ILE A 170 27.27 -18.57 -6.54
N PHE A 171 26.62 -17.44 -6.77
CA PHE A 171 25.75 -16.84 -5.76
C PHE A 171 24.36 -17.47 -5.92
N ARG A 172 23.83 -17.92 -4.82
CA ARG A 172 22.48 -18.47 -4.73
C ARG A 172 21.66 -17.60 -3.80
N TYR A 173 20.39 -17.51 -4.10
CA TYR A 173 19.43 -16.84 -3.24
C TYR A 173 18.30 -17.79 -2.88
N SER A 174 17.62 -17.47 -1.80
CA SER A 174 16.46 -18.22 -1.34
C SER A 174 15.31 -17.23 -1.16
N GLU A 175 14.18 -17.56 -1.70
CA GLU A 175 12.96 -16.84 -1.42
C GLU A 175 12.27 -17.43 -0.19
N HIS A 176 11.62 -16.57 0.56
CA HIS A 176 10.80 -16.95 1.69
C HIS A 176 9.35 -16.69 1.33
N SER A 177 8.48 -17.62 1.66
CA SER A 177 7.04 -17.48 1.49
C SER A 177 6.30 -17.68 2.80
N GLY A 178 5.08 -17.17 2.88
CA GLY A 178 4.26 -17.31 4.06
C GLY A 178 2.89 -16.69 3.92
N LEU A 179 2.22 -16.57 5.06
CA LEU A 179 0.84 -16.16 5.18
C LEU A 179 0.67 -15.09 6.24
N PHE A 180 -0.29 -14.20 6.01
CA PHE A 180 -0.80 -13.27 7.01
C PHE A 180 -2.14 -13.80 7.55
N ASP A 181 -2.10 -14.30 8.77
CA ASP A 181 -3.30 -14.66 9.53
C ASP A 181 -3.90 -13.39 10.14
N VAL A 182 -5.15 -13.13 9.82
CA VAL A 182 -5.84 -11.90 10.17
C VAL A 182 -7.13 -12.19 10.91
N ASN A 183 -7.31 -11.54 12.04
CA ASN A 183 -8.56 -11.59 12.78
C ASN A 183 -9.05 -10.17 13.11
N SER A 184 -10.33 -9.91 12.86
CA SER A 184 -10.97 -8.62 13.16
C SER A 184 -10.21 -7.41 12.57
N ASN A 185 -9.70 -7.53 11.34
CA ASN A 185 -8.91 -6.53 10.62
C ASN A 185 -7.54 -6.23 11.26
N LYS A 186 -7.02 -7.14 12.06
CA LYS A 186 -5.69 -7.05 12.66
C LYS A 186 -4.86 -8.26 12.26
N LEU A 187 -3.63 -8.01 11.86
CA LEU A 187 -2.65 -9.06 11.67
C LEU A 187 -2.37 -9.73 13.01
N GLN A 188 -2.69 -11.02 13.11
CA GLN A 188 -2.47 -11.84 14.30
C GLN A 188 -1.13 -12.54 14.25
N LYS A 189 -0.81 -13.15 13.11
CA LYS A 189 0.41 -13.92 12.92
C LYS A 189 0.98 -13.70 11.53
N ILE A 190 2.28 -13.76 11.43
CA ILE A 190 3.02 -13.97 10.19
C ILE A 190 3.51 -15.40 10.23
N VAL A 191 2.98 -16.24 9.37
CA VAL A 191 3.36 -17.64 9.29
C VAL A 191 4.38 -17.80 8.18
N VAL A 192 5.63 -18.11 8.52
CA VAL A 192 6.66 -18.41 7.55
C VAL A 192 6.59 -19.90 7.22
N LEU A 193 6.42 -20.21 5.97
CA LEU A 193 6.39 -21.60 5.51
C LEU A 193 7.82 -22.10 5.40
N GLY A 194 8.13 -23.09 6.20
CA GLY A 194 9.48 -23.45 6.67
C GLY A 194 10.53 -23.94 5.67
N ASN A 195 10.27 -23.92 4.36
CA ASN A 195 11.26 -24.29 3.38
C ASN A 195 11.59 -23.09 2.49
N THR A 196 12.77 -22.52 2.74
CA THR A 196 13.37 -21.62 1.76
C THR A 196 13.64 -22.42 0.50
N THR A 197 12.92 -22.12 -0.54
CA THR A 197 13.21 -22.71 -1.83
C THR A 197 14.36 -21.94 -2.46
N ARG A 198 15.35 -22.66 -2.87
CA ARG A 198 16.48 -22.10 -3.57
C ARG A 198 16.12 -21.91 -5.02
N VAL A 199 16.23 -20.69 -5.51
CA VAL A 199 15.99 -20.41 -6.92
C VAL A 199 17.30 -20.53 -7.68
N ASP A 200 17.49 -21.68 -8.30
CA ASP A 200 18.51 -21.91 -9.29
C ASP A 200 17.86 -22.22 -10.63
N LYS A 201 18.59 -22.01 -11.71
CA LYS A 201 18.12 -22.39 -13.04
C LYS A 201 17.85 -23.90 -13.06
N GLY A 202 16.58 -24.28 -13.10
CA GLY A 202 16.13 -25.68 -13.07
C GLY A 202 15.57 -26.15 -11.72
N ASP A 203 15.55 -25.30 -10.69
CA ASP A 203 14.78 -25.59 -9.47
C ASP A 203 13.28 -25.38 -9.75
N ASN A 204 12.44 -26.14 -9.06
CA ASN A 204 11.00 -25.93 -9.13
C ASN A 204 10.66 -24.54 -8.57
N GLU A 205 9.64 -23.93 -9.13
CA GLU A 205 9.12 -22.67 -8.62
C GLU A 205 8.70 -22.80 -7.16
N ILE A 206 8.76 -21.67 -6.44
CA ILE A 206 8.35 -21.62 -5.05
C ILE A 206 6.86 -21.60 -5.00
N PHE A 207 6.28 -22.74 -4.80
CA PHE A 207 4.85 -22.87 -4.55
C PHE A 207 4.57 -22.93 -3.05
N MET A 208 3.43 -22.38 -2.68
CA MET A 208 2.86 -22.67 -1.38
C MET A 208 2.72 -24.19 -1.24
N PRO A 209 3.06 -24.77 -0.07
CA PRO A 209 2.93 -26.21 0.13
C PRO A 209 1.50 -26.68 -0.15
N ASN A 210 1.35 -27.83 -0.81
CA ASN A 210 0.04 -28.40 -1.14
C ASN A 210 -0.85 -28.67 0.10
N ASN A 211 -0.26 -28.68 1.30
CA ASN A 211 -0.94 -28.88 2.59
C ASN A 211 -1.53 -27.58 3.19
N VAL A 212 -1.53 -26.51 2.46
CA VAL A 212 -2.13 -25.22 2.89
C VAL A 212 -3.65 -25.33 3.11
N ASN A 213 -4.25 -26.41 2.69
CA ASN A 213 -5.67 -26.72 2.98
C ASN A 213 -6.03 -26.70 4.48
N ASP A 214 -5.05 -26.88 5.37
CA ASP A 214 -5.23 -26.83 6.82
C ASP A 214 -5.13 -25.41 7.40
N MET A 215 -4.82 -24.41 6.59
CA MET A 215 -4.65 -23.02 7.01
C MET A 215 -5.86 -22.18 6.57
N TYR A 216 -7.03 -22.47 7.12
CA TYR A 216 -8.31 -21.90 6.69
C TYR A 216 -8.56 -20.43 6.99
N GLU A 217 -7.67 -19.72 7.69
CA GLU A 217 -7.94 -18.38 8.21
C GLU A 217 -6.93 -17.31 7.78
N TYR A 218 -6.28 -17.45 6.64
CA TYR A 218 -5.39 -16.41 6.14
C TYR A 218 -6.03 -15.56 5.04
N GLU A 219 -5.71 -14.28 5.05
CA GLU A 219 -6.25 -13.30 4.09
C GLU A 219 -5.24 -12.92 3.02
N TYR A 220 -3.95 -13.08 3.29
CA TYR A 220 -2.87 -12.74 2.38
C TYR A 220 -1.78 -13.79 2.39
N MET A 221 -1.23 -14.05 1.23
CA MET A 221 0.07 -14.72 1.11
C MET A 221 1.16 -13.70 0.83
N PHE A 222 2.40 -14.02 1.14
CA PHE A 222 3.56 -13.23 0.79
C PHE A 222 4.73 -14.08 0.36
N HIS A 223 5.63 -13.50 -0.43
CA HIS A 223 6.97 -14.03 -0.65
C HIS A 223 7.96 -12.90 -0.89
N THR A 224 9.25 -13.24 -0.88
CA THR A 224 10.34 -12.29 -1.03
C THR A 224 11.06 -12.52 -2.34
N HIS A 225 11.34 -11.44 -3.07
CA HIS A 225 12.34 -11.44 -4.14
C HIS A 225 13.65 -10.93 -3.53
N PRO A 226 14.61 -11.83 -3.23
CA PRO A 226 15.77 -11.49 -2.45
C PRO A 226 16.65 -10.47 -3.16
N PRO A 227 17.23 -9.50 -2.41
CA PRO A 227 18.05 -8.47 -2.99
C PRO A 227 19.37 -9.06 -3.50
N THR A 228 19.83 -8.48 -4.61
CA THR A 228 21.24 -8.61 -5.01
C THR A 228 22.14 -7.90 -3.98
N PRO A 229 23.48 -8.10 -4.02
CA PRO A 229 24.40 -7.45 -3.07
C PRO A 229 24.29 -5.93 -2.98
N LYS A 230 23.72 -5.30 -3.99
CA LYS A 230 23.39 -3.86 -4.02
C LYS A 230 22.04 -3.66 -4.71
N PRO A 231 21.25 -2.65 -4.33
CA PRO A 231 20.02 -2.31 -5.02
C PRO A 231 20.26 -2.10 -6.51
N GLY A 232 19.40 -2.67 -7.33
CA GLY A 232 19.56 -2.65 -8.79
C GLY A 232 20.78 -3.41 -9.31
N GLY A 233 21.34 -4.34 -8.54
CA GLY A 233 22.54 -5.10 -8.90
C GLY A 233 22.39 -6.00 -10.11
N ARG A 234 21.17 -6.19 -10.63
CA ARG A 234 20.90 -6.88 -11.89
C ARG A 234 20.67 -5.95 -13.08
N ALA A 235 20.87 -4.63 -12.90
CA ALA A 235 20.68 -3.65 -13.98
C ALA A 235 21.57 -3.93 -15.20
N GLU A 236 22.80 -4.44 -15.00
CA GLU A 236 23.71 -4.84 -16.08
C GLU A 236 23.16 -5.98 -16.94
N VAL A 237 22.25 -6.80 -16.41
CA VAL A 237 21.55 -7.86 -17.14
C VAL A 237 20.12 -7.49 -17.54
N GLY A 238 19.78 -6.21 -17.47
CA GLY A 238 18.52 -5.67 -17.94
C GLY A 238 17.40 -5.63 -16.90
N ILE A 239 17.68 -5.90 -15.62
CA ILE A 239 16.67 -5.92 -14.55
C ILE A 239 16.93 -4.82 -13.55
N MET A 240 16.06 -3.82 -13.56
CA MET A 240 16.11 -2.67 -12.64
C MET A 240 15.22 -2.86 -11.42
N TYR A 241 14.04 -3.43 -11.61
CA TYR A 241 13.03 -3.70 -10.60
C TYR A 241 12.79 -5.18 -10.47
N GLU A 242 12.64 -5.66 -9.23
CA GLU A 242 12.24 -7.04 -8.93
C GLU A 242 10.71 -7.18 -8.98
N LEU A 243 10.12 -6.85 -10.14
CA LEU A 243 8.67 -6.93 -10.35
C LEU A 243 8.14 -8.33 -10.03
N PRO A 244 6.88 -8.45 -9.56
CA PRO A 244 6.21 -9.74 -9.52
C PRO A 244 6.34 -10.47 -10.86
N SER A 245 6.53 -11.76 -10.82
CA SER A 245 6.59 -12.60 -12.03
C SER A 245 5.18 -12.92 -12.53
N ILE A 246 5.08 -13.45 -13.75
CA ILE A 246 3.79 -13.96 -14.23
C ILE A 246 3.34 -15.16 -13.38
N GLY A 247 4.28 -15.97 -12.87
CA GLY A 247 3.98 -17.06 -11.94
C GLY A 247 3.30 -16.55 -10.67
N ASP A 248 3.75 -15.43 -10.11
CA ASP A 248 3.13 -14.83 -8.92
C ASP A 248 1.68 -14.38 -9.19
N LEU A 249 1.41 -13.87 -10.39
CA LEU A 249 0.06 -13.52 -10.80
C LEU A 249 -0.85 -14.75 -10.93
N LEU A 250 -0.38 -15.78 -11.62
CA LEU A 250 -1.16 -17.00 -11.82
C LEU A 250 -1.44 -17.68 -10.48
N HIS A 251 -0.45 -17.75 -9.59
CA HIS A 251 -0.60 -18.28 -8.25
C HIS A 251 -1.59 -17.48 -7.41
N PHE A 252 -1.54 -16.14 -7.48
CA PHE A 252 -2.56 -15.30 -6.85
C PHE A 252 -3.96 -15.61 -7.38
N ILE A 253 -4.14 -15.70 -8.72
CA ILE A 253 -5.44 -15.94 -9.34
C ILE A 253 -6.02 -17.29 -8.90
N GLU A 254 -5.21 -18.34 -8.85
CA GLU A 254 -5.61 -19.66 -8.39
C GLU A 254 -6.16 -19.61 -6.96
N HIS A 255 -5.37 -19.13 -6.01
CA HIS A 255 -5.77 -19.04 -4.59
C HIS A 255 -6.94 -18.08 -4.36
N PHE A 256 -7.01 -16.99 -5.11
CA PHE A 256 -8.12 -16.05 -5.04
C PHE A 256 -9.41 -16.69 -5.55
N ASN A 257 -9.38 -17.39 -6.66
CA ASN A 257 -10.53 -18.07 -7.25
C ASN A 257 -11.04 -19.23 -6.39
N ASP A 258 -10.16 -19.85 -5.61
CA ASP A 258 -10.51 -20.83 -4.59
C ASP A 258 -11.12 -20.19 -3.34
N GLY A 259 -11.19 -18.87 -3.33
CA GLY A 259 -11.77 -18.15 -2.21
C GLY A 259 -10.88 -18.12 -0.97
N LYS A 260 -9.57 -18.32 -1.07
CA LYS A 260 -8.65 -18.46 0.07
C LYS A 260 -8.02 -17.14 0.50
N ILE A 261 -7.72 -16.24 -0.46
CA ILE A 261 -6.96 -15.01 -0.18
C ILE A 261 -7.62 -13.76 -0.75
N SER A 262 -7.32 -12.62 -0.15
CA SER A 262 -7.66 -11.28 -0.66
C SER A 262 -6.53 -10.67 -1.50
N GLY A 263 -5.29 -11.10 -1.30
CA GLY A 263 -4.15 -10.61 -2.07
C GLY A 263 -2.87 -11.39 -1.85
N SER A 264 -1.86 -11.05 -2.65
CA SER A 264 -0.50 -11.58 -2.57
C SER A 264 0.51 -10.46 -2.53
N VAL A 265 1.42 -10.52 -1.57
CA VAL A 265 2.43 -9.50 -1.31
C VAL A 265 3.81 -10.01 -1.73
N VAL A 266 4.48 -9.24 -2.59
CA VAL A 266 5.87 -9.50 -2.98
C VAL A 266 6.77 -8.42 -2.36
N ILE A 267 7.75 -8.83 -1.55
CA ILE A 267 8.69 -7.94 -0.86
C ILE A 267 10.00 -7.91 -1.65
N THR A 268 10.45 -6.71 -1.97
CA THR A 268 11.64 -6.49 -2.80
C THR A 268 12.58 -5.45 -2.19
N SER A 269 13.73 -5.25 -2.79
CA SER A 269 14.67 -4.20 -2.38
C SER A 269 14.17 -2.80 -2.66
N GLU A 270 13.37 -2.60 -3.70
CA GLU A 270 12.79 -1.30 -4.04
C GLU A 270 11.52 -0.97 -3.25
N GLY A 271 10.73 -1.97 -2.88
CA GLY A 271 9.46 -1.76 -2.20
C GLY A 271 8.66 -3.02 -1.99
N LEU A 272 7.36 -2.86 -1.89
CA LEU A 272 6.38 -3.92 -1.74
C LEU A 272 5.37 -3.82 -2.90
N TYR A 273 5.09 -4.95 -3.53
CA TYR A 273 4.01 -5.08 -4.49
C TYR A 273 2.85 -5.85 -3.86
N ASN A 274 1.63 -5.36 -4.06
CA ASN A 274 0.42 -6.03 -3.61
C ASN A 274 -0.44 -6.40 -4.81
N ILE A 275 -0.50 -7.68 -5.14
CA ILE A 275 -1.34 -8.23 -6.21
C ILE A 275 -2.72 -8.49 -5.62
N ARG A 276 -3.76 -7.88 -6.18
CA ARG A 276 -5.14 -7.99 -5.67
C ARG A 276 -6.19 -7.87 -6.77
N SER A 277 -7.42 -8.24 -6.46
CA SER A 277 -8.55 -7.90 -7.31
C SER A 277 -8.79 -6.39 -7.30
N LYS A 278 -9.11 -5.81 -8.47
CA LYS A 278 -9.52 -4.42 -8.60
C LYS A 278 -10.92 -4.19 -8.03
N ASN A 279 -11.78 -5.21 -8.07
CA ASN A 279 -13.16 -5.13 -7.62
C ASN A 279 -13.30 -5.57 -6.16
N LEU A 280 -14.04 -4.80 -5.39
CA LEU A 280 -14.34 -5.11 -3.98
C LEU A 280 -15.37 -6.24 -3.80
N ASN A 281 -16.00 -6.67 -4.86
CA ASN A 281 -16.94 -7.80 -4.89
C ASN A 281 -16.31 -8.88 -5.78
N PRO A 282 -15.59 -9.84 -5.19
CA PRO A 282 -14.77 -10.75 -5.97
C PRO A 282 -15.61 -11.82 -6.67
N GLU A 283 -15.92 -11.57 -7.92
CA GLU A 283 -16.19 -12.67 -8.85
C GLU A 283 -14.87 -13.38 -9.18
N LYS A 284 -14.97 -14.65 -9.59
CA LYS A 284 -13.79 -15.38 -10.08
C LYS A 284 -13.10 -14.60 -11.20
N ILE A 285 -11.79 -14.53 -11.11
CA ILE A 285 -10.96 -13.93 -12.16
C ILE A 285 -10.84 -14.93 -13.28
N ILE A 286 -11.37 -14.57 -14.43
CA ILE A 286 -11.26 -15.39 -15.65
C ILE A 286 -10.20 -14.78 -16.53
N ILE A 287 -9.22 -15.58 -16.93
CA ILE A 287 -8.09 -15.14 -17.76
C ILE A 287 -7.96 -15.98 -19.03
N ASP A 288 -7.40 -15.35 -20.04
CA ASP A 288 -6.72 -16.01 -21.12
C ASP A 288 -5.24 -16.13 -20.70
N GLU A 289 -4.84 -17.31 -20.27
CA GLU A 289 -3.51 -17.54 -19.70
C GLU A 289 -2.39 -17.20 -20.69
N ASP A 290 -2.48 -17.66 -21.93
CA ASP A 290 -1.47 -17.38 -22.96
C ASP A 290 -1.40 -15.88 -23.27
N GLY A 291 -2.54 -15.23 -23.41
CA GLY A 291 -2.63 -13.80 -23.66
C GLY A 291 -2.11 -12.97 -22.48
N LEU A 292 -2.40 -13.38 -21.25
CA LEU A 292 -1.86 -12.75 -20.05
C LEU A 292 -0.36 -12.96 -19.97
N PHE A 293 0.11 -14.19 -20.11
CA PHE A 293 1.54 -14.54 -20.07
C PHE A 293 2.36 -13.69 -21.05
N PHE A 294 1.94 -13.66 -22.32
CA PHE A 294 2.65 -12.89 -23.34
C PHE A 294 2.62 -11.39 -23.08
N SER A 295 1.44 -10.84 -22.79
CA SER A 295 1.28 -9.40 -22.58
C SER A 295 1.99 -8.91 -21.32
N TYR A 296 1.95 -9.68 -20.24
CA TYR A 296 2.60 -9.34 -18.98
C TYR A 296 4.13 -9.34 -19.08
N ASN A 297 4.71 -10.41 -19.63
CA ASN A 297 6.16 -10.49 -19.83
C ASN A 297 6.67 -9.39 -20.77
N ASN A 298 5.91 -9.08 -21.82
CA ASN A 298 6.26 -7.99 -22.73
C ASN A 298 6.20 -6.62 -22.04
N MET A 299 5.18 -6.37 -21.19
CA MET A 299 5.08 -5.13 -20.43
C MET A 299 6.19 -5.03 -19.38
N SER A 300 6.45 -6.10 -18.62
CA SER A 300 7.55 -6.14 -17.65
C SER A 300 8.88 -5.79 -18.31
N ARG A 301 9.18 -6.40 -19.46
CA ARG A 301 10.39 -6.07 -20.26
C ARG A 301 10.41 -4.60 -20.66
N LYS A 302 9.30 -4.03 -21.17
CA LYS A 302 9.21 -2.62 -21.55
C LYS A 302 9.45 -1.67 -20.37
N ILE A 303 8.99 -2.04 -19.17
CA ILE A 303 9.24 -1.26 -17.94
C ILE A 303 10.74 -1.26 -17.66
N GLN A 304 11.38 -2.43 -17.68
CA GLN A 304 12.83 -2.56 -17.47
C GLN A 304 13.63 -1.75 -18.49
N GLU A 305 13.35 -1.90 -19.79
CA GLU A 305 13.99 -1.14 -20.87
C GLU A 305 13.80 0.37 -20.69
N SER A 306 12.59 0.80 -20.31
CA SER A 306 12.30 2.21 -20.07
C SER A 306 13.07 2.77 -18.85
N ALA A 307 13.19 1.96 -17.79
CA ALA A 307 13.96 2.32 -16.61
C ALA A 307 15.46 2.45 -16.93
N LEU A 308 16.03 1.48 -17.64
CA LEU A 308 17.42 1.52 -18.05
C LEU A 308 17.71 2.69 -19.01
N LYS A 309 16.80 2.98 -19.93
CA LYS A 309 16.91 4.17 -20.80
C LYS A 309 16.90 5.45 -20.02
N LYS A 310 16.10 5.55 -18.94
CA LYS A 310 15.94 6.76 -18.13
C LYS A 310 17.08 6.97 -17.14
N TYR A 311 17.55 5.91 -16.52
CA TYR A 311 18.48 5.96 -15.39
C TYR A 311 19.88 5.43 -15.71
N GLY A 312 20.01 4.61 -16.77
CA GLY A 312 21.23 3.89 -17.12
C GLY A 312 21.43 2.66 -16.24
N ASP A 313 22.52 1.96 -16.47
CA ASP A 313 22.95 0.79 -15.70
C ASP A 313 24.02 1.13 -14.65
N LYS A 314 24.56 2.37 -14.71
CA LYS A 314 25.58 2.89 -13.79
C LYS A 314 24.97 3.94 -12.88
N PHE A 315 24.55 3.51 -11.71
CA PHE A 315 24.01 4.39 -10.67
C PHE A 315 24.53 3.96 -9.29
N ASN A 316 24.45 4.87 -8.33
CA ASN A 316 24.77 4.59 -6.94
C ASN A 316 23.52 4.27 -6.11
N ASN A 317 23.72 3.81 -4.88
CA ASN A 317 22.62 3.50 -3.95
C ASN A 317 21.70 4.70 -3.70
N GLU A 318 22.26 5.91 -3.61
CA GLU A 318 21.45 7.12 -3.39
C GLU A 318 20.49 7.39 -4.56
N THR A 319 20.99 7.25 -5.80
CA THR A 319 20.14 7.39 -7.00
C THR A 319 19.03 6.32 -7.01
N PHE A 320 19.38 5.06 -6.69
CA PHE A 320 18.40 3.99 -6.62
C PHE A 320 17.30 4.34 -5.61
N PHE A 321 17.67 4.63 -4.37
CA PHE A 321 16.71 4.87 -3.29
C PHE A 321 15.85 6.13 -3.50
N LYS A 322 16.46 7.23 -3.93
CA LYS A 322 15.77 8.51 -4.03
C LYS A 322 15.01 8.72 -5.34
N LYS A 323 15.38 8.03 -6.40
CA LYS A 323 14.83 8.27 -7.75
C LYS A 323 14.21 7.02 -8.37
N ILE A 324 14.97 5.92 -8.46
CA ILE A 324 14.56 4.74 -9.21
C ILE A 324 13.43 4.03 -8.47
N ALA A 325 13.62 3.70 -7.20
CA ALA A 325 12.58 3.07 -6.38
C ALA A 325 11.34 3.95 -6.18
N GLN A 326 11.48 5.27 -6.33
CA GLN A 326 10.36 6.23 -6.20
C GLN A 326 9.62 6.50 -7.52
N ASP A 327 10.00 5.84 -8.61
CA ASP A 327 9.36 6.07 -9.92
C ASP A 327 8.08 5.23 -10.09
N VAL A 328 7.10 5.56 -9.27
CA VAL A 328 5.77 4.91 -9.26
C VAL A 328 5.12 4.99 -10.64
N SER A 329 5.33 6.08 -11.39
CA SER A 329 4.71 6.26 -12.70
C SER A 329 5.22 5.27 -13.75
N LEU A 330 6.47 4.81 -13.60
CA LEU A 330 7.06 3.82 -14.50
C LEU A 330 6.62 2.40 -14.11
N ILE A 331 6.69 2.08 -12.82
CA ILE A 331 6.34 0.74 -12.29
C ILE A 331 4.86 0.43 -12.51
N ASN A 332 3.97 1.40 -12.25
CA ASN A 332 2.53 1.19 -12.36
C ASN A 332 2.04 0.90 -13.79
N LYS A 333 2.87 1.08 -14.82
CA LYS A 333 2.54 0.63 -16.19
C LYS A 333 2.23 -0.86 -16.30
N ILE A 334 2.65 -1.67 -15.32
CA ILE A 334 2.28 -3.07 -15.27
C ILE A 334 0.76 -3.26 -15.27
N ASN A 335 0.04 -2.31 -14.67
CA ASN A 335 -1.42 -2.33 -14.58
C ASN A 335 -2.11 -2.10 -15.93
N ASP A 336 -1.43 -1.53 -16.94
CA ASP A 336 -1.98 -1.39 -18.30
C ASP A 336 -2.35 -2.75 -18.92
N VAL A 337 -1.76 -3.82 -18.42
CA VAL A 337 -2.03 -5.19 -18.88
C VAL A 337 -2.97 -5.94 -17.93
N THR A 338 -2.81 -5.76 -16.61
CA THR A 338 -3.54 -6.54 -15.61
C THR A 338 -4.96 -6.05 -15.37
N GLU A 339 -5.23 -4.75 -15.58
CA GLU A 339 -6.55 -4.16 -15.36
C GLU A 339 -7.67 -4.78 -16.19
N LYS A 340 -7.39 -5.22 -17.43
CA LYS A 340 -8.39 -5.90 -18.26
C LYS A 340 -8.90 -7.20 -17.65
N TYR A 341 -8.10 -7.83 -16.78
CA TYR A 341 -8.46 -9.01 -16.01
C TYR A 341 -8.98 -8.67 -14.61
N LYS A 342 -9.27 -7.40 -14.33
CA LYS A 342 -9.71 -6.90 -13.03
C LYS A 342 -8.67 -7.15 -11.91
N ILE A 343 -7.40 -7.23 -12.26
CA ILE A 343 -6.28 -7.35 -11.33
C ILE A 343 -5.57 -6.00 -11.25
N THR A 344 -5.17 -5.64 -10.06
CA THR A 344 -4.34 -4.46 -9.77
C THR A 344 -3.12 -4.88 -8.98
N ILE A 345 -1.98 -4.29 -9.33
CA ILE A 345 -0.73 -4.41 -8.57
C ILE A 345 -0.42 -3.04 -8.00
N ASP A 346 -0.60 -2.90 -6.67
CA ASP A 346 -0.20 -1.68 -5.98
C ASP A 346 1.29 -1.75 -5.70
N TYR A 347 2.01 -0.67 -5.95
CA TYR A 347 3.42 -0.56 -5.60
C TYR A 347 3.62 0.43 -4.45
N ILE A 348 4.27 0.00 -3.40
CA ILE A 348 4.57 0.76 -2.20
C ILE A 348 6.10 0.90 -2.12
N PRO A 349 6.66 2.04 -2.50
CA PRO A 349 8.09 2.25 -2.42
C PRO A 349 8.58 2.27 -0.97
N ARG A 350 9.81 1.81 -0.76
CA ARG A 350 10.50 2.03 0.50
C ARG A 350 10.80 3.51 0.68
N THR A 351 11.04 3.91 1.90
CA THR A 351 11.39 5.28 2.27
C THR A 351 12.48 5.29 3.35
N PHE A 352 13.12 6.43 3.55
CA PHE A 352 14.02 6.61 4.69
C PHE A 352 13.23 7.07 5.92
N ASP A 353 13.49 6.43 7.05
CA ASP A 353 12.99 6.91 8.33
C ASP A 353 13.84 8.05 8.89
N SER A 354 13.51 8.55 10.07
CA SER A 354 14.27 9.61 10.76
C SER A 354 15.70 9.21 11.17
N LYS A 355 16.04 7.91 11.10
CA LYS A 355 17.36 7.35 11.38
C LYS A 355 18.09 6.94 10.11
N GLU A 356 17.60 7.36 8.95
CA GLU A 356 18.13 7.03 7.63
C GLU A 356 18.08 5.52 7.28
N ASN A 357 17.25 4.72 7.95
CA ASN A 357 17.03 3.35 7.56
C ASN A 357 16.09 3.29 6.34
N TRP A 358 16.42 2.42 5.38
CA TRP A 358 15.62 2.15 4.20
C TRP A 358 14.54 1.11 4.52
N ILE A 359 13.29 1.54 4.65
CA ILE A 359 12.21 0.75 5.21
C ILE A 359 10.95 0.80 4.33
N ILE A 360 10.09 -0.20 4.48
CA ILE A 360 8.67 -0.09 4.16
C ILE A 360 7.99 0.44 5.41
N ASP A 361 7.27 1.57 5.29
CA ASP A 361 6.47 2.10 6.39
C ASP A 361 5.13 1.35 6.48
N THR A 362 4.22 1.82 7.31
CA THR A 362 2.89 1.22 7.50
C THR A 362 2.17 1.00 6.17
N VAL A 363 1.64 -0.21 5.99
CA VAL A 363 0.90 -0.64 4.81
C VAL A 363 -0.54 -0.99 5.19
N TYR A 364 -1.48 -0.62 4.32
CA TYR A 364 -2.88 -0.98 4.44
C TYR A 364 -3.26 -1.90 3.28
N LEU A 365 -3.63 -3.14 3.59
CA LEU A 365 -4.00 -4.14 2.59
C LEU A 365 -5.52 -4.33 2.61
N PRO A 366 -6.23 -4.19 1.48
CA PRO A 366 -7.68 -4.34 1.44
C PRO A 366 -8.10 -5.79 1.65
N ILE A 367 -9.19 -6.01 2.41
CA ILE A 367 -9.81 -7.32 2.61
C ILE A 367 -11.20 -7.29 1.98
N TYR A 368 -11.55 -8.35 1.27
CA TYR A 368 -12.82 -8.47 0.55
C TYR A 368 -13.86 -9.34 1.25
N ARG A 369 -13.55 -9.91 2.42
CA ARG A 369 -14.41 -10.87 3.14
C ARG A 369 -14.92 -10.35 4.47
#